data_5e3d33368705cbd55f51b5f6bec855d8
#
_entry.id   5e3d33368705cbd55f51b5f6bec855d8
#
_cell.length_a   1.000
_cell.length_b   1.000
_cell.length_c   1.000
_cell.angle_alpha   90.00
_cell.angle_beta   90.00
_cell.angle_gamma   90.00
#
_symmetry.space_group_name_H-M   'P 1'
#
loop_
_entity.id
_entity.type
_entity.pdbx_description
1 polymer ?
#
loop_
_entity_poly.entity_id
_entity_poly.type
_entity_poly.pdbx_seq_one_letter_code
_entity_poly.pdbx_strand_id
1 'polypeptide(L)'
;MTSIKHIQTQIGTAADGIWGDKSKQALKSAINDGKIITITKNISLNELLASNTAKRHNIDNMPNQAILQNLIDASVNLYQPVREILGVAIIISSGYRCPALNKAVGGSATSAHMSGFAIDFTAPKFGTPKLIVPHIVKILKQKGIGFDQAIIEYPNSPRSWVHLGYKHPSGKQRGSSFVIG
;
A
#
# COMPACT_ATOMS: atom_id res chain seq x y z
N MET A 1 -10.99 3.21 15.25
CA MET A 1 -10.31 2.42 14.19
C MET A 1 -10.82 2.84 12.83
N THR A 2 -9.94 2.99 11.86
CA THR A 2 -10.34 3.27 10.48
C THR A 2 -11.11 2.09 9.91
N SER A 3 -12.21 2.36 9.24
CA SER A 3 -13.12 1.36 8.65
C SER A 3 -13.66 1.88 7.32
N ILE A 4 -14.31 1.03 6.55
CA ILE A 4 -15.02 1.43 5.33
C ILE A 4 -15.99 2.58 5.61
N LYS A 5 -16.73 2.53 6.72
CA LYS A 5 -17.64 3.62 7.16
C LYS A 5 -16.91 4.95 7.33
N HIS A 6 -15.70 4.92 7.92
CA HIS A 6 -14.89 6.13 8.06
C HIS A 6 -14.47 6.70 6.69
N ILE A 7 -14.07 5.85 5.74
CA ILE A 7 -13.77 6.29 4.37
C ILE A 7 -15.02 6.88 3.70
N GLN A 8 -16.18 6.21 3.84
CA GLN A 8 -17.45 6.71 3.30
C GLN A 8 -17.82 8.08 3.86
N THR A 9 -17.63 8.31 5.16
CA THR A 9 -17.82 9.64 5.77
C THR A 9 -16.89 10.69 5.12
N GLN A 10 -15.62 10.35 4.91
CA GLN A 10 -14.68 11.28 4.28
C GLN A 10 -15.09 11.65 2.86
N ILE A 11 -15.62 10.71 2.07
CA ILE A 11 -16.04 10.95 0.68
C ILE A 11 -17.50 11.44 0.54
N GLY A 12 -18.21 11.63 1.67
CA GLY A 12 -19.57 12.20 1.67
C GLY A 12 -20.65 11.23 1.20
N THR A 13 -20.48 9.92 1.41
CA THR A 13 -21.52 8.90 1.11
C THR A 13 -22.12 8.33 2.40
N ALA A 14 -23.22 7.57 2.28
CA ALA A 14 -23.78 6.86 3.42
C ALA A 14 -22.72 5.95 4.07
N ALA A 15 -22.50 6.12 5.38
CA ALA A 15 -21.50 5.36 6.13
C ALA A 15 -22.08 4.02 6.61
N ASP A 16 -22.61 3.23 5.68
CA ASP A 16 -23.24 1.92 5.94
C ASP A 16 -22.26 0.74 6.01
N GLY A 17 -21.04 0.93 5.51
CA GLY A 17 -20.01 -0.11 5.42
C GLY A 17 -20.11 -0.96 4.16
N ILE A 18 -21.02 -0.63 3.23
CA ILE A 18 -21.19 -1.32 1.95
C ILE A 18 -20.46 -0.55 0.86
N TRP A 19 -19.39 -1.14 0.32
CA TRP A 19 -18.54 -0.51 -0.68
C TRP A 19 -19.03 -0.81 -2.10
N GLY A 20 -20.13 -0.16 -2.49
CA GLY A 20 -20.75 -0.27 -3.83
C GLY A 20 -20.27 0.80 -4.82
N ASP A 21 -20.90 0.84 -5.98
CA ASP A 21 -20.50 1.74 -7.07
C ASP A 21 -20.65 3.23 -6.71
N LYS A 22 -21.65 3.60 -5.91
CA LYS A 22 -21.80 4.97 -5.39
C LYS A 22 -20.57 5.41 -4.60
N SER A 23 -20.06 4.53 -3.70
CA SER A 23 -18.87 4.83 -2.90
C SER A 23 -17.61 4.90 -3.76
N LYS A 24 -17.47 4.02 -4.77
CA LYS A 24 -16.33 4.05 -5.71
C LYS A 24 -16.33 5.33 -6.55
N GLN A 25 -17.49 5.74 -7.08
CA GLN A 25 -17.63 6.97 -7.84
C GLN A 25 -17.31 8.21 -6.98
N ALA A 26 -17.83 8.27 -5.75
CA ALA A 26 -17.56 9.35 -4.83
C ALA A 26 -16.08 9.42 -4.46
N LEU A 27 -15.41 8.27 -4.23
CA LEU A 27 -13.96 8.24 -4.01
C LEU A 27 -13.20 8.78 -5.21
N LYS A 28 -13.56 8.35 -6.42
CA LYS A 28 -12.92 8.79 -7.66
C LYS A 28 -13.06 10.31 -7.84
N SER A 29 -14.27 10.86 -7.60
CA SER A 29 -14.49 12.30 -7.62
C SER A 29 -13.65 13.01 -6.57
N ALA A 30 -13.71 12.57 -5.31
CA ALA A 30 -12.96 13.19 -4.23
C ALA A 30 -11.43 13.24 -4.52
N ILE A 31 -10.86 12.15 -5.06
CA ILE A 31 -9.44 12.13 -5.45
C ILE A 31 -9.16 13.10 -6.60
N ASN A 32 -10.02 13.15 -7.61
CA ASN A 32 -9.88 14.08 -8.75
C ASN A 32 -9.99 15.54 -8.32
N ASP A 33 -10.82 15.83 -7.32
CA ASP A 33 -10.98 17.16 -6.70
C ASP A 33 -9.83 17.51 -5.75
N GLY A 34 -8.80 16.66 -5.65
CA GLY A 34 -7.62 16.87 -4.82
C GLY A 34 -7.82 16.58 -3.33
N LYS A 35 -8.95 15.99 -2.94
CA LYS A 35 -9.22 15.63 -1.56
C LYS A 35 -8.33 14.46 -1.12
N ILE A 36 -7.66 14.61 0.03
CA ILE A 36 -6.87 13.54 0.64
C ILE A 36 -7.79 12.68 1.52
N ILE A 37 -7.88 11.41 1.20
CA ILE A 37 -8.66 10.41 1.96
C ILE A 37 -7.70 9.61 2.82
N THR A 38 -7.69 9.87 4.12
CA THR A 38 -6.75 9.28 5.06
C THR A 38 -7.24 7.93 5.58
N ILE A 39 -6.33 6.96 5.64
CA ILE A 39 -6.55 5.68 6.34
C ILE A 39 -5.96 5.77 7.75
N THR A 40 -4.72 6.25 7.86
CA THR A 40 -4.02 6.48 9.13
C THR A 40 -3.47 7.91 9.15
N LYS A 41 -2.79 8.28 10.24
CA LYS A 41 -2.17 9.61 10.36
C LYS A 41 -1.26 9.97 9.18
N ASN A 42 -0.56 8.99 8.60
CA ASN A 42 0.46 9.23 7.58
C ASN A 42 0.26 8.44 6.28
N ILE A 43 -0.79 7.62 6.18
CA ILE A 43 -1.09 6.82 4.98
C ILE A 43 -2.44 7.22 4.43
N SER A 44 -2.49 7.58 3.17
CA SER A 44 -3.70 7.96 2.45
C SER A 44 -4.10 6.93 1.40
N LEU A 45 -5.40 6.86 1.12
CA LEU A 45 -5.91 6.02 0.03
C LEU A 45 -5.46 6.54 -1.33
N ASN A 46 -5.25 7.86 -1.45
CA ASN A 46 -4.73 8.49 -2.66
C ASN A 46 -3.37 7.89 -3.07
N GLU A 47 -2.43 7.76 -2.12
CA GLU A 47 -1.10 7.18 -2.39
C GLU A 47 -1.19 5.71 -2.78
N LEU A 48 -2.04 4.95 -2.07
CA LEU A 48 -2.19 3.52 -2.30
C LEU A 48 -2.84 3.16 -3.63
N LEU A 49 -3.61 4.08 -4.23
CA LEU A 49 -4.30 3.89 -5.51
C LEU A 49 -3.61 4.61 -6.68
N ALA A 50 -2.63 5.48 -6.39
CA ALA A 50 -1.96 6.26 -7.42
C ALA A 50 -1.16 5.37 -8.38
N SER A 51 -1.31 5.62 -9.69
CA SER A 51 -0.50 4.98 -10.72
C SER A 51 -0.49 5.82 -12.01
N ASN A 52 0.71 6.22 -12.42
CA ASN A 52 0.91 6.90 -13.70
C ASN A 52 0.61 5.96 -14.88
N THR A 53 0.89 4.66 -14.74
CA THR A 53 0.56 3.65 -15.75
C THR A 53 -0.95 3.51 -15.90
N ALA A 54 -1.70 3.43 -14.81
CA ALA A 54 -3.16 3.39 -14.86
C ALA A 54 -3.74 4.63 -15.57
N LYS A 55 -3.23 5.82 -15.24
CA LYS A 55 -3.64 7.07 -15.90
C LYS A 55 -3.36 7.05 -17.40
N ARG A 56 -2.15 6.68 -17.82
CA ARG A 56 -1.76 6.65 -19.24
C ARG A 56 -2.54 5.65 -20.06
N HIS A 57 -2.93 4.53 -19.48
CA HIS A 57 -3.65 3.45 -20.17
C HIS A 57 -5.14 3.45 -19.87
N ASN A 58 -5.65 4.48 -19.19
CA ASN A 58 -7.07 4.60 -18.78
C ASN A 58 -7.59 3.34 -18.05
N ILE A 59 -6.76 2.77 -17.16
CA ILE A 59 -7.11 1.59 -16.37
C ILE A 59 -7.81 2.06 -15.08
N ASP A 60 -9.02 1.54 -14.82
CA ASP A 60 -9.71 1.78 -13.56
C ASP A 60 -9.08 0.93 -12.44
N ASN A 61 -8.36 1.59 -11.55
CA ASN A 61 -7.66 0.97 -10.41
C ASN A 61 -8.45 1.12 -9.10
N MET A 62 -9.80 1.16 -9.17
CA MET A 62 -10.64 1.26 -7.97
C MET A 62 -10.76 -0.10 -7.27
N PRO A 63 -10.57 -0.15 -5.94
CA PRO A 63 -10.67 -1.39 -5.17
C PRO A 63 -12.13 -1.83 -5.01
N ASN A 64 -12.36 -3.14 -4.96
CA ASN A 64 -13.60 -3.69 -4.42
C ASN A 64 -13.57 -3.64 -2.87
N GLN A 65 -14.66 -4.06 -2.23
CA GLN A 65 -14.79 -4.00 -0.76
C GLN A 65 -13.72 -4.80 -0.04
N ALA A 66 -13.42 -6.03 -0.48
CA ALA A 66 -12.42 -6.87 0.13
C ALA A 66 -11.01 -6.26 0.02
N ILE A 67 -10.67 -5.72 -1.14
CA ILE A 67 -9.38 -5.04 -1.36
C ILE A 67 -9.29 -3.76 -0.52
N LEU A 68 -10.35 -2.96 -0.43
CA LEU A 68 -10.35 -1.77 0.42
C LEU A 68 -10.12 -2.14 1.89
N GLN A 69 -10.77 -3.20 2.39
CA GLN A 69 -10.53 -3.68 3.75
C GLN A 69 -9.08 -4.12 3.93
N ASN A 70 -8.51 -4.84 2.96
CA ASN A 70 -7.10 -5.27 3.00
C ASN A 70 -6.13 -4.07 3.04
N LEU A 71 -6.41 -3.01 2.27
CA LEU A 71 -5.63 -1.77 2.29
C LEU A 71 -5.71 -1.07 3.65
N ILE A 72 -6.88 -1.04 4.27
CA ILE A 72 -7.07 -0.51 5.62
C ILE A 72 -6.26 -1.33 6.63
N ASP A 73 -6.41 -2.65 6.61
CA ASP A 73 -5.74 -3.56 7.54
C ASP A 73 -4.21 -3.47 7.42
N ALA A 74 -3.68 -3.48 6.19
CA ALA A 74 -2.25 -3.35 5.94
C ALA A 74 -1.72 -1.97 6.39
N SER A 75 -2.48 -0.90 6.14
CA SER A 75 -2.09 0.44 6.56
C SER A 75 -2.02 0.59 8.06
N VAL A 76 -3.00 0.05 8.79
CA VAL A 76 -3.07 0.14 10.26
C VAL A 76 -2.01 -0.77 10.91
N ASN A 77 -1.88 -2.01 10.44
CA ASN A 77 -1.09 -3.02 11.14
C ASN A 77 0.38 -3.11 10.68
N LEU A 78 0.75 -2.51 9.53
CA LEU A 78 2.12 -2.56 9.04
C LEU A 78 2.64 -1.20 8.51
N TYR A 79 1.93 -0.52 7.59
CA TYR A 79 2.52 0.63 6.91
C TYR A 79 2.69 1.83 7.84
N GLN A 80 1.68 2.12 8.68
CA GLN A 80 1.78 3.16 9.70
C GLN A 80 2.86 2.85 10.75
N PRO A 81 2.92 1.63 11.35
CA PRO A 81 4.02 1.22 12.19
C PRO A 81 5.42 1.40 11.55
N VAL A 82 5.59 1.00 10.30
CA VAL A 82 6.88 1.18 9.59
C VAL A 82 7.20 2.66 9.41
N ARG A 83 6.21 3.49 9.07
CA ARG A 83 6.37 4.94 8.98
C ARG A 83 6.83 5.56 10.31
N GLU A 84 6.31 5.05 11.42
CA GLU A 84 6.70 5.49 12.78
C GLU A 84 8.08 4.97 13.18
N ILE A 85 8.41 3.72 12.87
CA ILE A 85 9.74 3.12 13.10
C ILE A 85 10.83 3.93 12.39
N LEU A 86 10.59 4.34 11.14
CA LEU A 86 11.54 5.13 10.37
C LEU A 86 11.62 6.60 10.85
N GLY A 87 10.60 7.12 11.51
CA GLY A 87 10.55 8.50 12.00
C GLY A 87 10.53 9.59 10.89
N VAL A 88 10.55 9.17 9.62
CA VAL A 88 10.61 10.05 8.44
C VAL A 88 9.52 9.69 7.43
N ALA A 89 9.20 10.58 6.50
CA ALA A 89 8.23 10.30 5.44
C ALA A 89 8.70 9.12 4.57
N ILE A 90 7.77 8.22 4.26
CA ILE A 90 7.91 7.24 3.19
C ILE A 90 7.23 7.80 1.94
N ILE A 91 7.79 7.53 0.77
CA ILE A 91 7.24 7.92 -0.53
C ILE A 91 6.78 6.64 -1.21
N ILE A 92 5.48 6.42 -1.25
CA ILE A 92 4.88 5.24 -1.87
C ILE A 92 4.87 5.44 -3.39
N SER A 93 5.58 4.59 -4.11
CA SER A 93 5.64 4.59 -5.58
C SER A 93 4.64 3.64 -6.23
N SER A 94 4.19 2.61 -5.49
CA SER A 94 3.17 1.65 -5.93
C SER A 94 2.45 1.07 -4.70
N GLY A 95 1.12 1.05 -4.74
CA GLY A 95 0.27 0.39 -3.76
C GLY A 95 -0.58 -0.68 -4.43
N TYR A 96 -1.92 -0.58 -4.36
CA TYR A 96 -2.83 -1.50 -5.02
C TYR A 96 -2.68 -1.48 -6.54
N ARG A 97 -2.74 -2.67 -7.12
CA ARG A 97 -2.76 -2.88 -8.57
C ARG A 97 -3.92 -3.82 -8.93
N CYS A 98 -4.93 -3.33 -9.65
CA CYS A 98 -5.92 -4.23 -10.24
C CYS A 98 -5.24 -5.17 -11.25
N PRO A 99 -5.85 -6.33 -11.61
CA PRO A 99 -5.21 -7.31 -12.51
C PRO A 99 -4.73 -6.70 -13.83
N ALA A 100 -5.50 -5.79 -14.43
CA ALA A 100 -5.13 -5.11 -15.67
C ALA A 100 -3.88 -4.23 -15.49
N LEU A 101 -3.81 -3.46 -14.38
CA LEU A 101 -2.65 -2.65 -14.06
C LEU A 101 -1.42 -3.51 -13.76
N ASN A 102 -1.60 -4.58 -12.99
CA ASN A 102 -0.50 -5.51 -12.67
C ASN A 102 0.10 -6.14 -13.93
N LYS A 103 -0.74 -6.54 -14.89
CA LYS A 103 -0.29 -7.02 -16.20
C LYS A 103 0.45 -5.92 -16.97
N ALA A 104 -0.08 -4.69 -16.99
CA ALA A 104 0.52 -3.57 -17.73
C ALA A 104 1.91 -3.16 -17.21
N VAL A 105 2.22 -3.40 -15.92
CA VAL A 105 3.54 -3.14 -15.33
C VAL A 105 4.44 -4.38 -15.29
N GLY A 106 4.02 -5.52 -15.85
CA GLY A 106 4.79 -6.76 -15.85
C GLY A 106 4.90 -7.43 -14.47
N GLY A 107 3.94 -7.19 -13.59
CA GLY A 107 3.94 -7.78 -12.25
C GLY A 107 3.62 -9.28 -12.25
N SER A 108 4.09 -9.98 -11.21
CA SER A 108 3.80 -11.42 -11.01
C SER A 108 2.29 -11.68 -10.94
N ALA A 109 1.83 -12.80 -11.49
CA ALA A 109 0.44 -13.25 -11.44
C ALA A 109 -0.06 -13.52 -10.00
N THR A 110 0.85 -13.70 -9.04
CA THR A 110 0.56 -13.91 -7.62
C THR A 110 0.95 -12.71 -6.75
N SER A 111 1.03 -11.53 -7.35
CA SER A 111 1.48 -10.31 -6.66
C SER A 111 0.57 -9.92 -5.50
N ALA A 112 1.15 -9.69 -4.32
CA ALA A 112 0.43 -9.19 -3.15
C ALA A 112 -0.17 -7.77 -3.35
N HIS A 113 0.35 -6.99 -4.30
CA HIS A 113 -0.25 -5.73 -4.71
C HIS A 113 -1.68 -5.88 -5.22
N MET A 114 -2.00 -6.99 -5.92
CA MET A 114 -3.36 -7.26 -6.40
C MET A 114 -4.35 -7.56 -5.27
N SER A 115 -3.85 -7.99 -4.12
CA SER A 115 -4.66 -8.22 -2.93
C SER A 115 -4.73 -7.01 -1.99
N GLY A 116 -4.08 -5.89 -2.32
CA GLY A 116 -3.98 -4.73 -1.45
C GLY A 116 -3.05 -4.93 -0.24
N PHE A 117 -2.17 -5.91 -0.29
CA PHE A 117 -1.27 -6.29 0.82
C PHE A 117 0.18 -5.86 0.64
N ALA A 118 0.51 -5.12 -0.41
CA ALA A 118 1.88 -4.67 -0.61
C ALA A 118 1.96 -3.21 -1.04
N ILE A 119 3.08 -2.58 -0.66
CA ILE A 119 3.54 -1.29 -1.15
C ILE A 119 4.99 -1.37 -1.58
N ASP A 120 5.34 -0.59 -2.60
CA ASP A 120 6.70 -0.26 -2.97
C ASP A 120 6.97 1.19 -2.53
N PHE A 121 8.05 1.42 -1.77
CA PHE A 121 8.34 2.75 -1.24
C PHE A 121 9.84 3.04 -1.12
N THR A 122 10.15 4.32 -0.99
CA THR A 122 11.46 4.83 -0.57
C THR A 122 11.31 5.73 0.66
N ALA A 123 12.41 5.94 1.39
CA ALA A 123 12.49 6.87 2.52
C ALA A 123 13.82 7.63 2.47
N PRO A 124 13.98 8.59 1.53
CA PRO A 124 15.28 9.23 1.26
C PRO A 124 15.90 9.93 2.47
N LYS A 125 15.07 10.45 3.39
CA LYS A 125 15.55 11.08 4.63
C LYS A 125 16.06 10.08 5.65
N PHE A 126 15.72 8.79 5.54
CA PHE A 126 16.28 7.71 6.36
C PHE A 126 17.53 7.11 5.72
N GLY A 127 17.48 6.87 4.41
CA GLY A 127 18.57 6.29 3.64
C GLY A 127 18.12 5.36 2.52
N THR A 128 19.04 4.51 2.09
CA THR A 128 18.79 3.55 1.01
C THR A 128 18.00 2.33 1.49
N PRO A 129 17.36 1.55 0.59
CA PRO A 129 16.71 0.28 0.94
C PRO A 129 17.62 -0.70 1.70
N LYS A 130 18.93 -0.68 1.43
CA LYS A 130 19.94 -1.49 2.17
C LYS A 130 20.01 -1.14 3.66
N LEU A 131 19.72 0.10 4.04
CA LEU A 131 19.64 0.55 5.44
C LEU A 131 18.22 0.35 6.01
N ILE A 132 17.20 0.62 5.21
CA ILE A 132 15.79 0.59 5.63
C ILE A 132 15.39 -0.84 6.03
N VAL A 133 15.59 -1.83 5.13
CA VAL A 133 15.04 -3.17 5.32
C VAL A 133 15.59 -3.87 6.56
N PRO A 134 16.89 -3.94 6.81
CA PRO A 134 17.40 -4.55 8.06
C PRO A 134 16.88 -3.84 9.32
N HIS A 135 16.78 -2.51 9.28
CA HIS A 135 16.29 -1.71 10.40
C HIS A 135 14.82 -2.03 10.72
N ILE A 136 13.93 -1.93 9.73
CA ILE A 136 12.50 -2.20 9.96
C ILE A 136 12.25 -3.64 10.37
N VAL A 137 12.91 -4.63 9.74
CA VAL A 137 12.75 -6.05 10.05
C VAL A 137 13.15 -6.35 11.49
N LYS A 138 14.26 -5.80 11.95
CA LYS A 138 14.70 -5.94 13.35
C LYS A 138 13.63 -5.45 14.33
N ILE A 139 13.11 -4.23 14.11
CA ILE A 139 12.17 -3.61 15.05
C ILE A 139 10.76 -4.25 14.94
N LEU A 140 10.31 -4.61 13.75
CA LEU A 140 9.04 -5.32 13.56
C LEU A 140 9.04 -6.64 14.34
N LYS A 141 10.12 -7.43 14.24
CA LYS A 141 10.28 -8.69 15.00
C LYS A 141 10.31 -8.44 16.52
N GLN A 142 11.04 -7.42 16.98
CA GLN A 142 11.10 -7.05 18.41
C GLN A 142 9.73 -6.64 18.97
N LYS A 143 8.90 -5.98 18.15
CA LYS A 143 7.55 -5.53 18.54
C LYS A 143 6.46 -6.58 18.30
N GLY A 144 6.79 -7.76 17.73
CA GLY A 144 5.80 -8.78 17.39
C GLY A 144 4.85 -8.34 16.27
N ILE A 145 5.25 -7.37 15.42
CA ILE A 145 4.44 -6.91 14.29
C ILE A 145 4.68 -7.82 13.09
N GLY A 146 3.63 -8.52 12.66
CA GLY A 146 3.69 -9.46 11.54
C GLY A 146 3.83 -8.75 10.19
N PHE A 147 4.62 -9.33 9.30
CA PHE A 147 4.72 -8.95 7.89
C PHE A 147 4.96 -10.19 7.04
N ASP A 148 4.69 -10.09 5.75
CA ASP A 148 4.93 -11.20 4.82
C ASP A 148 6.34 -11.13 4.22
N GLN A 149 6.64 -10.01 3.55
CA GLN A 149 7.94 -9.80 2.88
C GLN A 149 8.45 -8.37 3.12
N ALA A 150 9.77 -8.24 3.28
CA ALA A 150 10.48 -6.98 3.22
C ALA A 150 11.69 -7.18 2.28
N ILE A 151 11.60 -6.68 1.06
CA ILE A 151 12.56 -6.95 -0.02
C ILE A 151 13.30 -5.68 -0.41
N ILE A 152 14.59 -5.80 -0.62
CA ILE A 152 15.39 -4.78 -1.29
C ILE A 152 15.33 -5.08 -2.78
N GLU A 153 14.71 -4.21 -3.56
CA GLU A 153 14.65 -4.39 -5.01
C GLU A 153 15.67 -3.51 -5.72
N TYR A 154 16.42 -4.13 -6.64
CA TYR A 154 17.47 -3.53 -7.46
C TYR A 154 18.51 -2.71 -6.65
N PRO A 155 19.21 -3.33 -5.69
CA PRO A 155 20.05 -2.65 -4.69
C PRO A 155 21.19 -1.81 -5.26
N ASN A 156 21.58 -2.05 -6.51
CA ASN A 156 22.64 -1.34 -7.22
C ASN A 156 22.10 -0.28 -8.20
N SER A 157 20.79 -0.14 -8.31
CA SER A 157 20.14 0.87 -9.14
C SER A 157 19.96 2.17 -8.36
N PRO A 158 20.11 3.35 -8.99
CA PRO A 158 19.70 4.62 -8.37
C PRO A 158 18.18 4.69 -8.12
N ARG A 159 17.41 3.77 -8.72
CA ARG A 159 15.96 3.63 -8.53
C ARG A 159 15.59 2.46 -7.62
N SER A 160 16.49 2.05 -6.72
CA SER A 160 16.22 0.99 -5.72
C SER A 160 15.06 1.39 -4.81
N TRP A 161 14.22 0.41 -4.44
CA TRP A 161 13.08 0.61 -3.52
C TRP A 161 12.93 -0.54 -2.54
N VAL A 162 12.08 -0.35 -1.54
CA VAL A 162 11.64 -1.39 -0.61
C VAL A 162 10.29 -1.91 -1.06
N HIS A 163 10.17 -3.22 -1.32
CA HIS A 163 8.89 -3.90 -1.37
C HIS A 163 8.51 -4.38 0.03
N LEU A 164 7.33 -3.98 0.52
CA LEU A 164 6.83 -4.34 1.84
C LEU A 164 5.45 -4.98 1.73
N GLY A 165 5.36 -6.26 2.05
CA GLY A 165 4.14 -7.06 2.05
C GLY A 165 3.60 -7.29 3.46
N TYR A 166 2.32 -7.00 3.68
CA TYR A 166 1.60 -7.28 4.94
C TYR A 166 1.25 -8.75 5.06
N LYS A 167 0.58 -9.29 4.03
CA LYS A 167 0.21 -10.70 3.93
C LYS A 167 0.48 -11.24 2.53
N HIS A 168 0.82 -12.52 2.45
CA HIS A 168 0.73 -13.27 1.20
C HIS A 168 -0.74 -13.34 0.75
N PRO A 169 -1.06 -13.44 -0.55
CA PRO A 169 -2.46 -13.62 -1.01
C PRO A 169 -3.22 -14.78 -0.36
N SER A 170 -2.52 -15.80 0.16
CA SER A 170 -3.10 -16.88 0.97
C SER A 170 -3.39 -16.52 2.43
N GLY A 171 -3.15 -15.26 2.85
CA GLY A 171 -3.36 -14.78 4.21
C GLY A 171 -2.19 -14.97 5.18
N LYS A 172 -1.12 -15.67 4.78
CA LYS A 172 0.05 -15.95 5.65
C LYS A 172 0.95 -14.72 5.78
N GLN A 173 1.65 -14.64 6.92
CA GLN A 173 2.74 -13.69 7.17
C GLN A 173 4.03 -14.49 7.38
N ARG A 174 4.89 -14.53 6.35
CA ARG A 174 6.10 -15.39 6.34
C ARG A 174 7.29 -14.76 7.08
N GLY A 175 7.29 -13.46 7.30
CA GLY A 175 8.39 -12.72 7.92
C GLY A 175 9.70 -12.78 7.12
N SER A 176 9.61 -12.94 5.80
CA SER A 176 10.75 -13.14 4.91
C SER A 176 11.41 -11.82 4.53
N SER A 177 12.74 -11.82 4.45
CA SER A 177 13.51 -10.66 3.99
C SER A 177 14.64 -11.12 3.09
N PHE A 178 14.77 -10.53 1.91
CA PHE A 178 15.78 -10.87 0.90
C PHE A 178 16.00 -9.73 -0.11
N VAL A 179 16.85 -9.99 -1.10
CA VAL A 179 17.23 -9.03 -2.15
C VAL A 179 16.84 -9.59 -3.51
N ILE A 180 16.34 -8.74 -4.41
CA ILE A 180 16.03 -9.05 -5.81
C ILE A 180 16.70 -8.04 -6.74
N GLY A 181 17.28 -8.51 -7.85
CA GLY A 181 17.89 -7.70 -8.90
C GLY A 181 19.39 -7.52 -8.81
#